data_c73a80cb8b3b17f2cfd575b6bfe589a8
#
_entry.id   c73a80cb8b3b17f2cfd575b6bfe589a8
#
_cell.length_a   1.000
_cell.length_b   1.000
_cell.length_c   1.000
_cell.angle_alpha   90.00
_cell.angle_beta   90.00
_cell.angle_gamma   90.00
#
_symmetry.space_group_name_H-M   'P 1'
#
loop_
_entity.id
_entity.type
_entity.pdbx_description
1 polymer ?
#
loop_
_entity_poly.entity_id
_entity_poly.type
_entity_poly.pdbx_seq_one_letter_code
_entity_poly.pdbx_strand_id
1 'polypeptide(L)'
;MKIAFIYYDFSSFVKQDYEILSKHFAVEKVSYRRPKDILKIARAIFNSDLTYSWFASGHSFIAVLISKMLNKRSMVVAGGYDVAFVPEMNYGQYTQGMDKRIYADYVLKNADIILAVSKFTEGEVLVRTKHRKVIVIYNGINTDKFVPGSDKKNLVITVASGTKNVIKLKGIEAFAGAAEHIPDARFLVLGLSDNDRKILAAKYPSPNLELCGYMSQRDLIKCYQKARVYCQLSYRESFGVALAEAMACGCVPVVTERTALPEVVGNTGIYVPYNDEEATAKAIEEALSSAKGKKARERVEIHFSGKKREIELLKAVKMIAK
;
A
#
# COMPACT_ATOMS: atom_id res chain seq x y z
N MET A 1 -23.04 -14.95 10.37
CA MET A 1 -22.94 -14.08 9.18
C MET A 1 -22.00 -14.71 8.18
N LYS A 2 -22.41 -14.77 6.92
CA LYS A 2 -21.61 -15.25 5.79
C LYS A 2 -21.20 -14.07 4.90
N ILE A 3 -19.95 -14.03 4.46
CA ILE A 3 -19.38 -12.95 3.66
C ILE A 3 -18.98 -13.48 2.28
N ALA A 4 -19.43 -12.82 1.21
CA ALA A 4 -18.91 -13.01 -0.14
C ALA A 4 -17.68 -12.11 -0.32
N PHE A 5 -16.48 -12.70 -0.38
CA PHE A 5 -15.22 -11.99 -0.54
C PHE A 5 -14.81 -11.99 -2.01
N ILE A 6 -15.00 -10.84 -2.67
CA ILE A 6 -14.78 -10.69 -4.11
C ILE A 6 -13.46 -9.96 -4.37
N TYR A 7 -12.60 -10.54 -5.23
CA TYR A 7 -11.30 -9.96 -5.52
C TYR A 7 -10.87 -10.21 -6.98
N TYR A 8 -9.98 -9.35 -7.46
CA TYR A 8 -9.30 -9.53 -8.75
C TYR A 8 -7.89 -10.08 -8.56
N ASP A 9 -7.10 -9.45 -7.71
CA ASP A 9 -5.75 -9.88 -7.33
C ASP A 9 -5.68 -10.20 -5.83
N PHE A 10 -4.94 -11.27 -5.48
CA PHE A 10 -4.84 -11.75 -4.10
C PHE A 10 -3.49 -11.33 -3.49
N SER A 11 -3.23 -10.01 -3.54
CA SER A 11 -2.06 -9.38 -2.93
C SER A 11 -2.00 -9.57 -1.41
N SER A 12 -0.87 -9.26 -0.79
CA SER A 12 -0.63 -9.52 0.64
C SER A 12 -1.66 -8.87 1.56
N PHE A 13 -2.08 -7.63 1.28
CA PHE A 13 -3.09 -6.92 2.07
C PHE A 13 -4.52 -7.44 1.81
N VAL A 14 -4.84 -7.87 0.59
CA VAL A 14 -6.12 -8.53 0.27
C VAL A 14 -6.21 -9.88 0.99
N LYS A 15 -5.12 -10.64 0.97
CA LYS A 15 -5.00 -11.92 1.69
C LYS A 15 -5.16 -11.72 3.20
N GLN A 16 -4.55 -10.68 3.76
CA GLN A 16 -4.66 -10.36 5.18
C GLN A 16 -6.12 -10.15 5.61
N ASP A 17 -6.89 -9.37 4.86
CA ASP A 17 -8.30 -9.15 5.18
C ASP A 17 -9.13 -10.42 5.05
N TYR A 18 -8.85 -11.24 4.03
CA TYR A 18 -9.49 -12.55 3.90
C TYR A 18 -9.19 -13.43 5.12
N GLU A 19 -7.93 -13.49 5.57
CA GLU A 19 -7.52 -14.27 6.75
C GLU A 19 -8.18 -13.74 8.02
N ILE A 20 -8.21 -12.42 8.22
CA ILE A 20 -8.90 -11.78 9.36
C ILE A 20 -10.38 -12.15 9.36
N LEU A 21 -11.08 -11.93 8.25
CA LEU A 21 -12.51 -12.19 8.18
C LEU A 21 -12.84 -13.68 8.35
N SER A 22 -12.01 -14.57 7.79
CA SER A 22 -12.20 -16.04 7.88
C SER A 22 -12.01 -16.60 9.28
N LYS A 23 -11.30 -15.90 10.18
CA LYS A 23 -11.22 -16.29 11.61
C LYS A 23 -12.55 -16.10 12.37
N HIS A 24 -13.38 -15.17 11.91
CA HIS A 24 -14.56 -14.72 12.66
C HIS A 24 -15.88 -14.99 11.95
N PHE A 25 -15.86 -15.23 10.64
CA PHE A 25 -17.06 -15.40 9.81
C PHE A 25 -16.89 -16.54 8.81
N ALA A 26 -18.00 -17.07 8.32
CA ALA A 26 -17.99 -17.92 7.14
C ALA A 26 -17.72 -17.08 5.90
N VAL A 27 -16.59 -17.27 5.22
CA VAL A 27 -16.18 -16.46 4.08
C VAL A 27 -16.09 -17.28 2.81
N GLU A 28 -16.89 -16.94 1.80
CA GLU A 28 -16.82 -17.51 0.46
C GLU A 28 -15.96 -16.62 -0.44
N LYS A 29 -14.79 -17.13 -0.84
CA LYS A 29 -13.82 -16.41 -1.65
C LYS A 29 -14.06 -16.62 -3.15
N VAL A 30 -14.32 -15.55 -3.90
CA VAL A 30 -14.58 -15.58 -5.34
C VAL A 30 -13.67 -14.60 -6.09
N SER A 31 -12.87 -15.13 -7.03
CA SER A 31 -12.08 -14.29 -7.93
C SER A 31 -12.89 -13.91 -9.18
N TYR A 32 -12.70 -12.68 -9.65
CA TYR A 32 -13.18 -12.23 -10.95
C TYR A 32 -12.03 -12.18 -11.95
N ARG A 33 -12.06 -13.07 -12.96
CA ARG A 33 -11.03 -13.11 -14.02
C ARG A 33 -11.64 -13.03 -15.42
N ARG A 34 -12.88 -13.52 -15.58
CA ARG A 34 -13.57 -13.65 -16.87
C ARG A 34 -15.05 -13.29 -16.69
N PRO A 35 -15.75 -12.85 -17.75
CA PRO A 35 -17.20 -12.53 -17.68
C PRO A 35 -18.05 -13.65 -17.08
N LYS A 36 -17.72 -14.92 -17.34
CA LYS A 36 -18.44 -16.08 -16.77
C LYS A 36 -18.38 -16.17 -15.24
N ASP A 37 -17.43 -15.50 -14.61
CA ASP A 37 -17.31 -15.48 -13.14
C ASP A 37 -18.41 -14.64 -12.48
N ILE A 38 -19.17 -13.85 -13.26
CA ILE A 38 -20.32 -13.05 -12.77
C ILE A 38 -21.36 -13.99 -12.14
N LEU A 39 -21.64 -15.14 -12.72
CA LEU A 39 -22.59 -16.11 -12.15
C LEU A 39 -22.13 -16.68 -10.80
N LYS A 40 -20.81 -16.90 -10.64
CA LYS A 40 -20.22 -17.33 -9.36
C LYS A 40 -20.33 -16.23 -8.31
N ILE A 41 -20.07 -14.98 -8.70
CA ILE A 41 -20.22 -13.80 -7.84
C ILE A 41 -21.66 -13.64 -7.41
N ALA A 42 -22.62 -13.72 -8.34
CA ALA A 42 -24.04 -13.62 -8.04
C ALA A 42 -24.50 -14.71 -7.05
N ARG A 43 -24.08 -15.97 -7.26
CA ARG A 43 -24.40 -17.09 -6.36
C ARG A 43 -23.79 -16.87 -4.96
N ALA A 44 -22.54 -16.44 -4.89
CA ALA A 44 -21.88 -16.18 -3.61
C ALA A 44 -22.58 -15.06 -2.83
N ILE A 45 -22.95 -13.96 -3.51
CA ILE A 45 -23.68 -12.84 -2.91
C ILE A 45 -25.07 -13.26 -2.45
N PHE A 46 -25.81 -14.02 -3.28
CA PHE A 46 -27.12 -14.53 -2.93
C PHE A 46 -27.09 -15.33 -1.61
N ASN A 47 -26.09 -16.18 -1.44
CA ASN A 47 -25.89 -17.04 -0.26
C ASN A 47 -25.14 -16.36 0.89
N SER A 48 -24.94 -15.05 0.87
CA SER A 48 -24.20 -14.30 1.88
C SER A 48 -25.03 -13.14 2.43
N ASP A 49 -24.60 -12.66 3.61
CA ASP A 49 -25.23 -11.52 4.30
C ASP A 49 -24.54 -10.20 3.92
N LEU A 50 -23.24 -10.26 3.62
CA LEU A 50 -22.37 -9.12 3.32
C LEU A 50 -21.47 -9.44 2.11
N THR A 51 -21.32 -8.48 1.22
CA THR A 51 -20.31 -8.49 0.16
C THR A 51 -19.13 -7.64 0.57
N TYR A 52 -17.92 -8.19 0.49
CA TYR A 52 -16.66 -7.50 0.77
C TYR A 52 -15.75 -7.53 -0.45
N SER A 53 -15.21 -6.38 -0.86
CA SER A 53 -14.29 -6.33 -2.00
C SER A 53 -13.21 -5.27 -1.84
N TRP A 54 -12.07 -5.47 -2.50
CA TRP A 54 -10.97 -4.54 -2.59
C TRP A 54 -10.96 -3.80 -3.92
N PHE A 55 -10.69 -2.49 -3.86
CA PHE A 55 -10.64 -1.55 -4.98
C PHE A 55 -11.99 -1.25 -5.65
N ALA A 56 -12.30 0.00 -5.83
CA ALA A 56 -13.48 0.49 -6.55
C ALA A 56 -13.29 0.32 -8.08
N SER A 57 -13.29 -0.92 -8.56
CA SER A 57 -13.01 -1.27 -9.96
C SER A 57 -14.07 -2.25 -10.52
N GLY A 58 -13.88 -2.78 -11.72
CA GLY A 58 -14.89 -3.57 -12.44
C GLY A 58 -15.49 -4.75 -11.65
N HIS A 59 -14.68 -5.49 -10.89
CA HIS A 59 -15.19 -6.60 -10.07
C HIS A 59 -16.04 -6.11 -8.89
N SER A 60 -15.65 -5.01 -8.25
CA SER A 60 -16.45 -4.38 -7.18
C SER A 60 -17.70 -3.70 -7.74
N PHE A 61 -17.65 -3.17 -8.96
CA PHE A 61 -18.84 -2.66 -9.65
C PHE A 61 -19.91 -3.76 -9.78
N ILE A 62 -19.53 -4.93 -10.30
CA ILE A 62 -20.41 -6.09 -10.43
C ILE A 62 -20.92 -6.51 -9.04
N ALA A 63 -20.03 -6.60 -8.06
CA ALA A 63 -20.37 -7.02 -6.71
C ALA A 63 -21.38 -6.08 -6.04
N VAL A 64 -21.15 -4.77 -6.08
CA VAL A 64 -22.06 -3.75 -5.50
C VAL A 64 -23.39 -3.70 -6.25
N LEU A 65 -23.37 -3.79 -7.58
CA LEU A 65 -24.60 -3.81 -8.39
C LEU A 65 -25.49 -5.00 -8.02
N ILE A 66 -24.93 -6.22 -7.98
CA ILE A 66 -25.68 -7.42 -7.62
C ILE A 66 -26.14 -7.37 -6.15
N SER A 67 -25.30 -6.86 -5.24
CA SER A 67 -25.68 -6.70 -3.84
C SER A 67 -26.90 -5.79 -3.70
N LYS A 68 -26.94 -4.67 -4.42
CA LYS A 68 -28.13 -3.80 -4.43
C LYS A 68 -29.38 -4.47 -5.00
N MET A 69 -29.25 -5.19 -6.11
CA MET A 69 -30.37 -5.92 -6.72
C MET A 69 -30.95 -6.99 -5.77
N LEU A 70 -30.10 -7.60 -4.95
CA LEU A 70 -30.47 -8.65 -3.99
C LEU A 70 -30.76 -8.11 -2.57
N ASN A 71 -30.77 -6.78 -2.40
CA ASN A 71 -30.92 -6.10 -1.11
C ASN A 71 -29.92 -6.59 -0.05
N LYS A 72 -28.68 -6.88 -0.48
CA LYS A 72 -27.56 -7.27 0.38
C LYS A 72 -26.65 -6.09 0.64
N ARG A 73 -25.99 -6.10 1.80
CA ARG A 73 -25.03 -5.08 2.18
C ARG A 73 -23.69 -5.26 1.46
N SER A 74 -23.01 -4.14 1.20
CA SER A 74 -21.71 -4.11 0.52
C SER A 74 -20.69 -3.22 1.21
N MET A 75 -19.48 -3.72 1.34
CA MET A 75 -18.33 -3.02 1.89
C MET A 75 -17.18 -3.07 0.89
N VAL A 76 -16.60 -1.92 0.57
CA VAL A 76 -15.52 -1.81 -0.42
C VAL A 76 -14.32 -1.10 0.18
N VAL A 77 -13.12 -1.67 0.01
CA VAL A 77 -11.87 -1.03 0.40
C VAL A 77 -11.34 -0.19 -0.75
N ALA A 78 -11.21 1.11 -0.53
CA ALA A 78 -10.50 2.03 -1.42
C ALA A 78 -9.00 1.93 -1.12
N GLY A 79 -8.27 1.25 -2.01
CA GLY A 79 -6.84 0.95 -1.84
C GLY A 79 -5.92 2.06 -2.33
N GLY A 80 -6.46 3.03 -3.07
CA GLY A 80 -5.78 4.24 -3.51
C GLY A 80 -5.54 4.33 -5.02
N TYR A 81 -5.11 3.27 -5.71
CA TYR A 81 -5.02 3.30 -7.18
C TYR A 81 -6.39 3.53 -7.83
N ASP A 82 -7.40 2.91 -7.28
CA ASP A 82 -8.80 2.94 -7.73
C ASP A 82 -9.47 4.31 -7.58
N VAL A 83 -8.94 5.17 -6.71
CA VAL A 83 -9.42 6.56 -6.51
C VAL A 83 -8.41 7.62 -6.97
N ALA A 84 -7.24 7.21 -7.48
CA ALA A 84 -6.21 8.11 -7.94
C ALA A 84 -6.50 8.73 -9.31
N PHE A 85 -6.11 10.01 -9.45
CA PHE A 85 -6.03 10.73 -10.71
C PHE A 85 -4.74 11.53 -10.73
N VAL A 86 -3.69 10.97 -11.36
CA VAL A 86 -2.35 11.57 -11.45
C VAL A 86 -1.91 11.50 -12.92
N PRO A 87 -2.44 12.39 -13.77
CA PRO A 87 -2.23 12.35 -15.22
C PRO A 87 -0.75 12.53 -15.61
N GLU A 88 -0.01 13.37 -14.89
CA GLU A 88 1.42 13.63 -15.12
C GLU A 88 2.30 12.38 -14.91
N MET A 89 1.84 11.42 -14.12
CA MET A 89 2.51 10.13 -13.90
C MET A 89 1.83 8.97 -14.64
N ASN A 90 0.76 9.26 -15.39
CA ASN A 90 -0.12 8.25 -16.00
C ASN A 90 -0.51 7.16 -14.96
N TYR A 91 -0.87 7.60 -13.75
CA TYR A 91 -1.15 6.74 -12.62
C TYR A 91 -2.55 6.95 -12.05
N GLY A 92 -3.20 5.84 -11.71
CA GLY A 92 -4.52 5.80 -11.10
C GLY A 92 -5.63 5.41 -12.07
N GLN A 93 -6.70 4.84 -11.53
CA GLN A 93 -7.82 4.34 -12.33
C GLN A 93 -8.53 5.47 -13.10
N TYR A 94 -8.52 6.68 -12.55
CA TYR A 94 -9.12 7.85 -13.18
C TYR A 94 -8.31 8.44 -14.35
N THR A 95 -7.08 7.97 -14.58
CA THR A 95 -6.31 8.25 -15.81
C THR A 95 -6.61 7.26 -16.93
N GLN A 96 -7.28 6.15 -16.61
CA GLN A 96 -7.67 5.12 -17.58
C GLN A 96 -8.95 5.51 -18.34
N GLY A 97 -9.46 4.63 -19.19
CA GLY A 97 -10.65 4.86 -19.99
C GLY A 97 -11.91 5.22 -19.20
N MET A 98 -12.90 5.78 -19.90
CA MET A 98 -14.18 6.23 -19.31
C MET A 98 -14.91 5.11 -18.56
N ASP A 99 -14.87 3.88 -19.08
CA ASP A 99 -15.45 2.70 -18.43
C ASP A 99 -14.92 2.48 -17.01
N LYS A 100 -13.61 2.66 -16.81
CA LYS A 100 -12.97 2.50 -15.49
C LYS A 100 -13.41 3.58 -14.49
N ARG A 101 -13.62 4.80 -14.99
CA ARG A 101 -14.16 5.90 -14.18
C ARG A 101 -15.60 5.61 -13.76
N ILE A 102 -16.43 5.20 -14.70
CA ILE A 102 -17.85 4.86 -14.43
C ILE A 102 -17.93 3.76 -13.37
N TYR A 103 -17.10 2.71 -13.45
CA TYR A 103 -17.08 1.64 -12.46
C TYR A 103 -16.72 2.16 -11.06
N ALA A 104 -15.65 2.98 -10.97
CA ALA A 104 -15.24 3.56 -9.69
C ALA A 104 -16.33 4.47 -9.11
N ASP A 105 -16.86 5.40 -9.90
CA ASP A 105 -17.90 6.34 -9.47
C ASP A 105 -19.16 5.61 -8.97
N TYR A 106 -19.57 4.55 -9.69
CA TYR A 106 -20.71 3.74 -9.27
C TYR A 106 -20.45 3.06 -7.92
N VAL A 107 -19.29 2.43 -7.75
CA VAL A 107 -18.91 1.76 -6.50
C VAL A 107 -18.86 2.75 -5.35
N LEU A 108 -18.14 3.87 -5.52
CA LEU A 108 -17.98 4.89 -4.49
C LEU A 108 -19.30 5.54 -4.09
N LYS A 109 -20.27 5.64 -5.01
CA LYS A 109 -21.60 6.20 -4.72
C LYS A 109 -22.53 5.21 -4.07
N ASN A 110 -22.42 3.92 -4.37
CA ASN A 110 -23.45 2.92 -4.09
C ASN A 110 -23.08 1.84 -3.08
N ALA A 111 -21.79 1.67 -2.72
CA ALA A 111 -21.41 0.78 -1.62
C ALA A 111 -22.03 1.28 -0.30
N ASP A 112 -22.39 0.37 0.62
CA ASP A 112 -22.97 0.79 1.91
C ASP A 112 -21.91 1.38 2.86
N ILE A 113 -20.68 0.84 2.81
CA ILE A 113 -19.52 1.39 3.52
C ILE A 113 -18.29 1.35 2.61
N ILE A 114 -17.50 2.43 2.64
CA ILE A 114 -16.18 2.48 2.01
C ILE A 114 -15.13 2.51 3.11
N LEU A 115 -14.14 1.62 3.02
CA LEU A 115 -12.97 1.59 3.89
C LEU A 115 -11.79 2.24 3.17
N ALA A 116 -11.31 3.37 3.64
CA ALA A 116 -10.13 4.03 3.10
C ALA A 116 -8.87 3.58 3.85
N VAL A 117 -7.80 3.26 3.13
CA VAL A 117 -6.54 2.77 3.73
C VAL A 117 -5.70 3.87 4.41
N SER A 118 -6.10 5.13 4.29
CA SER A 118 -5.48 6.30 4.92
C SER A 118 -6.45 7.49 4.91
N LYS A 119 -6.19 8.53 5.69
CA LYS A 119 -6.92 9.80 5.62
C LYS A 119 -6.73 10.48 4.26
N PHE A 120 -5.53 10.36 3.68
CA PHE A 120 -5.28 10.83 2.33
C PHE A 120 -6.22 10.14 1.32
N THR A 121 -6.35 8.82 1.38
CA THR A 121 -7.28 8.06 0.51
C THR A 121 -8.74 8.40 0.80
N GLU A 122 -9.12 8.62 2.07
CA GLU A 122 -10.45 9.13 2.44
C GLU A 122 -10.75 10.45 1.74
N GLY A 123 -9.81 11.41 1.78
CA GLY A 123 -9.95 12.69 1.09
C GLY A 123 -10.19 12.52 -0.41
N GLU A 124 -9.48 11.61 -1.07
CA GLU A 124 -9.67 11.30 -2.49
C GLU A 124 -11.04 10.67 -2.79
N VAL A 125 -11.53 9.80 -1.92
CA VAL A 125 -12.91 9.26 -2.01
C VAL A 125 -13.92 10.39 -1.90
N LEU A 126 -13.79 11.28 -0.92
CA LEU A 126 -14.72 12.37 -0.67
C LEU A 126 -14.75 13.44 -1.78
N VAL A 127 -13.64 13.65 -2.48
CA VAL A 127 -13.61 14.51 -3.69
C VAL A 127 -14.47 13.92 -4.82
N ARG A 128 -14.58 12.58 -4.91
CA ARG A 128 -15.33 11.89 -5.99
C ARG A 128 -16.76 11.59 -5.63
N THR A 129 -17.07 11.52 -4.36
CA THR A 129 -18.44 11.18 -3.90
C THR A 129 -18.75 11.86 -2.57
N LYS A 130 -20.02 12.26 -2.40
CA LYS A 130 -20.55 12.72 -1.10
C LYS A 130 -21.00 11.53 -0.24
N HIS A 131 -20.29 10.42 -0.27
CA HIS A 131 -20.65 9.23 0.46
C HIS A 131 -20.58 9.46 1.98
N ARG A 132 -21.67 9.06 2.69
CA ARG A 132 -21.80 9.38 4.12
C ARG A 132 -21.08 8.43 5.06
N LYS A 133 -20.64 7.28 4.56
CA LYS A 133 -20.01 6.21 5.38
C LYS A 133 -18.66 5.82 4.81
N VAL A 134 -17.70 6.73 4.88
CA VAL A 134 -16.28 6.45 4.64
C VAL A 134 -15.61 6.30 5.99
N ILE A 135 -14.87 5.21 6.18
CA ILE A 135 -14.17 4.89 7.44
C ILE A 135 -12.69 4.65 7.12
N VAL A 136 -11.80 5.31 7.81
CA VAL A 136 -10.35 5.05 7.68
C VAL A 136 -9.99 3.81 8.49
N ILE A 137 -9.47 2.79 7.81
CA ILE A 137 -8.88 1.59 8.42
C ILE A 137 -7.53 1.35 7.74
N TYR A 138 -6.45 1.68 8.44
CA TYR A 138 -5.09 1.56 7.91
C TYR A 138 -4.73 0.12 7.55
N ASN A 139 -3.81 -0.06 6.61
CA ASN A 139 -3.24 -1.36 6.33
C ASN A 139 -2.52 -1.91 7.57
N GLY A 140 -2.72 -3.20 7.84
CA GLY A 140 -2.12 -3.87 8.98
C GLY A 140 -0.74 -4.44 8.66
N ILE A 141 0.21 -4.25 9.55
CA ILE A 141 1.55 -4.84 9.47
C ILE A 141 1.65 -5.97 10.49
N ASN A 142 2.15 -7.13 10.05
CA ASN A 142 2.42 -8.25 10.95
C ASN A 142 3.70 -7.97 11.76
N THR A 143 3.56 -7.34 12.92
CA THR A 143 4.68 -6.93 13.77
C THR A 143 5.43 -8.09 14.42
N ASP A 144 4.87 -9.30 14.41
CA ASP A 144 5.56 -10.52 14.87
C ASP A 144 6.47 -11.08 13.78
N LYS A 145 6.14 -10.86 12.52
CA LYS A 145 6.93 -11.26 11.36
C LYS A 145 8.00 -10.22 10.99
N PHE A 146 7.62 -8.94 10.99
CA PHE A 146 8.52 -7.82 10.72
C PHE A 146 9.10 -7.32 12.03
N VAL A 147 10.25 -7.91 12.43
CA VAL A 147 10.96 -7.59 13.66
C VAL A 147 12.35 -7.03 13.36
N PRO A 148 12.91 -6.16 14.20
CA PRO A 148 14.26 -5.64 14.01
C PRO A 148 15.30 -6.76 13.99
N GLY A 149 16.34 -6.58 13.17
CA GLY A 149 17.54 -7.39 13.27
C GLY A 149 18.47 -6.92 14.41
N SER A 150 19.32 -7.81 14.88
CA SER A 150 20.28 -7.50 15.96
C SER A 150 21.46 -6.63 15.51
N ASP A 151 21.78 -6.65 14.20
CA ASP A 151 22.98 -5.99 13.65
C ASP A 151 22.61 -5.17 12.41
N LYS A 152 22.23 -3.90 12.65
CA LYS A 152 21.99 -2.93 11.59
C LYS A 152 23.28 -2.47 10.94
N LYS A 153 23.33 -2.56 9.61
CA LYS A 153 24.49 -2.12 8.79
C LYS A 153 24.26 -0.70 8.28
N ASN A 154 25.32 -0.06 7.77
CA ASN A 154 25.20 1.16 6.98
C ASN A 154 24.60 0.83 5.61
N LEU A 155 23.38 0.37 5.64
CA LEU A 155 22.62 -0.10 4.49
C LEU A 155 21.35 0.74 4.36
N VAL A 156 21.18 1.34 3.19
CA VAL A 156 20.04 2.16 2.79
C VAL A 156 19.26 1.42 1.73
N ILE A 157 17.97 1.26 1.89
CA ILE A 157 17.16 0.49 0.96
C ILE A 157 15.90 1.21 0.52
N THR A 158 15.43 0.90 -0.68
CA THR A 158 14.11 1.27 -1.19
C THR A 158 13.49 0.10 -1.94
N VAL A 159 12.15 0.05 -2.01
CA VAL A 159 11.40 -0.96 -2.76
C VAL A 159 10.66 -0.32 -3.92
N ALA A 160 10.96 -0.79 -5.13
CA ALA A 160 10.48 -0.26 -6.40
C ALA A 160 9.70 -1.33 -7.19
N SER A 161 8.71 -1.98 -6.59
CA SER A 161 7.94 -3.03 -7.27
C SER A 161 6.57 -2.54 -7.79
N GLY A 162 6.14 -3.10 -8.91
CA GLY A 162 4.72 -3.29 -9.23
C GLY A 162 4.03 -2.26 -10.12
N THR A 163 4.68 -1.22 -10.67
CA THR A 163 3.98 -0.26 -11.55
C THR A 163 4.77 0.13 -12.81
N LYS A 164 4.05 0.48 -13.87
CA LYS A 164 4.65 1.25 -14.98
C LYS A 164 5.12 2.60 -14.43
N ASN A 165 6.24 3.12 -14.95
CA ASN A 165 6.87 4.37 -14.50
C ASN A 165 7.32 4.34 -13.02
N VAL A 166 7.70 3.16 -12.51
CA VAL A 166 8.07 2.95 -11.11
C VAL A 166 9.22 3.86 -10.68
N ILE A 167 10.20 4.11 -11.55
CA ILE A 167 11.36 4.98 -11.30
C ILE A 167 10.89 6.38 -10.87
N LYS A 168 10.05 7.03 -11.68
CA LYS A 168 9.51 8.37 -11.35
C LYS A 168 8.55 8.31 -10.18
N LEU A 169 7.55 7.41 -10.23
CA LEU A 169 6.52 7.34 -9.22
C LEU A 169 7.09 7.12 -7.81
N LYS A 170 8.15 6.31 -7.69
CA LYS A 170 8.80 5.98 -6.41
C LYS A 170 10.02 6.85 -6.07
N GLY A 171 10.38 7.83 -6.93
CA GLY A 171 11.52 8.70 -6.71
C GLY A 171 12.87 7.96 -6.67
N ILE A 172 13.01 6.91 -7.50
CA ILE A 172 14.19 6.05 -7.48
C ILE A 172 15.43 6.79 -8.00
N GLU A 173 15.26 7.80 -8.84
CA GLU A 173 16.38 8.61 -9.34
C GLU A 173 17.04 9.38 -8.20
N ALA A 174 16.27 10.07 -7.37
CA ALA A 174 16.83 10.79 -6.21
C ALA A 174 17.52 9.84 -5.20
N PHE A 175 16.98 8.61 -5.04
CA PHE A 175 17.65 7.58 -4.24
C PHE A 175 18.98 7.13 -4.84
N ALA A 176 19.01 6.89 -6.15
CA ALA A 176 20.21 6.43 -6.85
C ALA A 176 21.31 7.51 -6.91
N GLY A 177 20.92 8.76 -7.18
CA GLY A 177 21.84 9.90 -7.16
C GLY A 177 22.43 10.17 -5.78
N ALA A 178 21.65 10.02 -4.72
CA ALA A 178 22.15 10.17 -3.35
C ALA A 178 23.26 9.18 -2.99
N ALA A 179 23.36 8.03 -3.66
CA ALA A 179 24.41 7.03 -3.39
C ALA A 179 25.83 7.54 -3.64
N GLU A 180 26.01 8.38 -4.65
CA GLU A 180 27.34 8.94 -4.99
C GLU A 180 27.88 9.87 -3.89
N HIS A 181 26.99 10.49 -3.12
CA HIS A 181 27.35 11.42 -2.05
C HIS A 181 27.71 10.72 -0.72
N ILE A 182 27.41 9.41 -0.58
CA ILE A 182 27.60 8.66 0.68
C ILE A 182 28.35 7.34 0.40
N PRO A 183 29.64 7.40 0.05
CA PRO A 183 30.41 6.22 -0.38
C PRO A 183 30.55 5.13 0.71
N ASP A 184 30.47 5.49 1.99
CA ASP A 184 30.59 4.58 3.14
C ASP A 184 29.31 3.81 3.45
N ALA A 185 28.19 4.08 2.75
CA ALA A 185 26.93 3.36 2.88
C ALA A 185 26.65 2.53 1.62
N ARG A 186 26.01 1.36 1.78
CA ARG A 186 25.51 0.56 0.67
C ARG A 186 24.06 0.94 0.38
N PHE A 187 23.73 1.03 -0.89
CA PHE A 187 22.39 1.35 -1.37
C PHE A 187 21.82 0.17 -2.14
N LEU A 188 20.57 -0.25 -1.80
CA LEU A 188 19.86 -1.31 -2.53
C LEU A 188 18.51 -0.79 -3.02
N VAL A 189 18.29 -0.92 -4.32
CA VAL A 189 16.95 -0.78 -4.93
C VAL A 189 16.40 -2.17 -5.18
N LEU A 190 15.28 -2.51 -4.56
CA LEU A 190 14.69 -3.85 -4.59
C LEU A 190 13.44 -3.89 -5.46
N GLY A 191 13.29 -4.91 -6.30
CA GLY A 191 12.06 -5.17 -7.05
C GLY A 191 11.98 -4.52 -8.44
N LEU A 192 13.09 -4.08 -9.02
CA LEU A 192 13.15 -3.51 -10.36
C LEU A 192 12.96 -4.54 -11.46
N SER A 193 12.37 -4.12 -12.57
CA SER A 193 12.41 -4.89 -13.82
C SER A 193 13.83 -4.88 -14.43
N ASP A 194 14.11 -5.82 -15.31
CA ASP A 194 15.41 -5.89 -16.01
C ASP A 194 15.68 -4.62 -16.83
N ASN A 195 14.64 -4.07 -17.44
CA ASN A 195 14.74 -2.82 -18.19
C ASN A 195 15.05 -1.62 -17.28
N ASP A 196 14.36 -1.49 -16.16
CA ASP A 196 14.59 -0.39 -15.21
C ASP A 196 16.00 -0.46 -14.61
N ARG A 197 16.50 -1.69 -14.33
CA ARG A 197 17.88 -1.89 -13.86
C ARG A 197 18.92 -1.39 -14.87
N LYS A 198 18.73 -1.71 -16.16
CA LYS A 198 19.64 -1.24 -17.22
C LYS A 198 19.64 0.29 -17.35
N ILE A 199 18.47 0.90 -17.31
CA ILE A 199 18.32 2.37 -17.39
C ILE A 199 19.03 3.05 -16.21
N LEU A 200 18.77 2.57 -14.99
CA LEU A 200 19.36 3.17 -13.78
C LEU A 200 20.88 2.94 -13.70
N ALA A 201 21.37 1.74 -14.05
CA ALA A 201 22.80 1.44 -14.04
C ALA A 201 23.59 2.29 -15.02
N ALA A 202 23.01 2.60 -16.18
CA ALA A 202 23.63 3.50 -17.16
C ALA A 202 23.68 4.97 -16.70
N LYS A 203 22.67 5.41 -15.95
CA LYS A 203 22.54 6.79 -15.49
C LYS A 203 23.27 7.07 -14.17
N TYR A 204 23.32 6.08 -13.26
CA TYR A 204 23.90 6.18 -11.91
C TYR A 204 24.92 5.07 -11.66
N PRO A 205 26.15 5.15 -12.24
CA PRO A 205 27.17 4.09 -12.15
C PRO A 205 27.93 4.16 -10.83
N SER A 206 27.26 4.12 -9.69
CA SER A 206 27.90 4.22 -8.37
C SER A 206 28.28 2.83 -7.82
N PRO A 207 29.51 2.62 -7.32
CA PRO A 207 30.00 1.31 -6.87
C PRO A 207 29.29 0.79 -5.61
N ASN A 208 28.67 1.68 -4.83
CA ASN A 208 27.92 1.34 -3.62
C ASN A 208 26.40 1.20 -3.86
N LEU A 209 25.92 1.35 -5.12
CA LEU A 209 24.53 1.19 -5.53
C LEU A 209 24.31 -0.19 -6.16
N GLU A 210 23.45 -1.00 -5.57
CA GLU A 210 23.04 -2.30 -6.07
C GLU A 210 21.57 -2.27 -6.52
N LEU A 211 21.32 -2.65 -7.77
CA LEU A 211 20.01 -2.66 -8.39
C LEU A 211 19.48 -4.10 -8.49
N CYS A 212 18.55 -4.47 -7.64
CA CYS A 212 18.05 -5.82 -7.49
C CYS A 212 16.70 -6.01 -8.19
N GLY A 213 16.50 -7.20 -8.76
CA GLY A 213 15.20 -7.65 -9.28
C GLY A 213 14.20 -8.00 -8.17
N TYR A 214 13.14 -8.73 -8.57
CA TYR A 214 12.14 -9.23 -7.64
C TYR A 214 12.77 -10.11 -6.54
N MET A 215 12.31 -9.91 -5.31
CA MET A 215 12.72 -10.70 -4.15
C MET A 215 11.52 -11.41 -3.50
N SER A 216 11.80 -12.58 -2.90
CA SER A 216 10.82 -13.24 -2.04
C SER A 216 10.55 -12.39 -0.79
N GLN A 217 9.35 -12.51 -0.21
CA GLN A 217 9.05 -11.80 1.05
C GLN A 217 10.03 -12.17 2.17
N ARG A 218 10.53 -13.42 2.18
CA ARG A 218 11.53 -13.87 3.17
C ARG A 218 12.84 -13.10 3.05
N ASP A 219 13.32 -12.88 1.83
CA ASP A 219 14.58 -12.18 1.60
C ASP A 219 14.42 -10.67 1.78
N LEU A 220 13.26 -10.12 1.41
CA LEU A 220 12.90 -8.72 1.68
C LEU A 220 12.93 -8.41 3.19
N ILE A 221 12.39 -9.30 4.03
CA ILE A 221 12.46 -9.16 5.50
C ILE A 221 13.92 -9.12 5.97
N LYS A 222 14.78 -9.99 5.46
CA LYS A 222 16.22 -9.96 5.81
C LYS A 222 16.89 -8.64 5.41
N CYS A 223 16.49 -8.06 4.27
CA CYS A 223 16.97 -6.73 3.87
C CYS A 223 16.52 -5.65 4.86
N TYR A 224 15.23 -5.62 5.23
CA TYR A 224 14.72 -4.70 6.24
C TYR A 224 15.42 -4.86 7.60
N GLN A 225 15.68 -6.10 8.02
CA GLN A 225 16.37 -6.39 9.28
C GLN A 225 17.80 -5.87 9.32
N LYS A 226 18.52 -5.91 8.19
CA LYS A 226 19.90 -5.44 8.06
C LYS A 226 19.99 -3.93 7.81
N ALA A 227 19.02 -3.35 7.13
CA ALA A 227 19.04 -1.95 6.75
C ALA A 227 18.85 -1.02 7.94
N ARG A 228 19.63 0.06 8.02
CA ARG A 228 19.46 1.13 8.98
C ARG A 228 18.43 2.16 8.50
N VAL A 229 18.41 2.44 7.21
CA VAL A 229 17.55 3.45 6.60
C VAL A 229 16.68 2.82 5.53
N TYR A 230 15.42 3.23 5.50
CA TYR A 230 14.48 2.93 4.42
C TYR A 230 14.00 4.22 3.78
N CYS A 231 14.18 4.35 2.46
CA CYS A 231 13.72 5.51 1.70
C CYS A 231 12.40 5.21 0.97
N GLN A 232 11.41 6.11 1.13
CA GLN A 232 10.18 6.12 0.34
C GLN A 232 10.00 7.51 -0.27
N LEU A 233 10.70 7.75 -1.38
CA LEU A 233 10.78 9.08 -2.02
C LEU A 233 9.67 9.27 -3.06
N SER A 234 8.53 8.66 -2.83
CA SER A 234 7.44 8.56 -3.80
C SER A 234 6.78 9.91 -4.09
N TYR A 235 6.42 10.11 -5.35
CA TYR A 235 5.52 11.19 -5.75
C TYR A 235 4.13 11.00 -5.13
N ARG A 236 3.66 9.74 -5.04
CA ARG A 236 2.37 9.39 -4.48
C ARG A 236 2.39 8.02 -3.80
N GLU A 237 1.83 7.98 -2.60
CA GLU A 237 1.51 6.76 -1.85
C GLU A 237 0.12 6.85 -1.23
N SER A 238 -0.58 5.73 -1.20
CA SER A 238 -1.88 5.64 -0.54
C SER A 238 -1.77 5.23 0.93
N PHE A 239 -0.68 4.55 1.28
CA PHE A 239 -0.29 4.19 2.65
C PHE A 239 1.22 3.97 2.75
N GLY A 240 1.82 3.14 1.86
CA GLY A 240 3.23 2.76 1.94
C GLY A 240 3.45 1.51 2.79
N VAL A 241 2.89 0.36 2.37
CA VAL A 241 3.03 -0.91 3.09
C VAL A 241 4.49 -1.28 3.30
N ALA A 242 5.34 -1.19 2.26
CA ALA A 242 6.77 -1.49 2.35
C ALA A 242 7.51 -0.57 3.33
N LEU A 243 7.12 0.71 3.39
CA LEU A 243 7.62 1.66 4.38
C LEU A 243 7.28 1.22 5.81
N ALA A 244 6.01 0.90 6.05
CA ALA A 244 5.56 0.48 7.38
C ALA A 244 6.18 -0.87 7.80
N GLU A 245 6.42 -1.80 6.87
CA GLU A 245 7.15 -3.05 7.09
C GLU A 245 8.61 -2.78 7.50
N ALA A 246 9.30 -1.87 6.80
CA ALA A 246 10.66 -1.46 7.12
C ALA A 246 10.73 -0.73 8.47
N MET A 247 9.78 0.16 8.77
CA MET A 247 9.64 0.81 10.09
C MET A 247 9.43 -0.24 11.20
N ALA A 248 8.61 -1.25 10.99
CA ALA A 248 8.42 -2.37 11.92
C ALA A 248 9.72 -3.13 12.18
N CYS A 249 10.60 -3.24 11.16
CA CYS A 249 11.95 -3.80 11.31
C CYS A 249 12.95 -2.81 11.91
N GLY A 250 12.53 -1.62 12.38
CA GLY A 250 13.39 -0.63 13.03
C GLY A 250 14.26 0.17 12.05
N CYS A 251 13.90 0.28 10.78
CA CYS A 251 14.56 1.20 9.86
C CYS A 251 14.13 2.64 10.17
N VAL A 252 15.06 3.59 10.06
CA VAL A 252 14.75 5.01 10.09
C VAL A 252 14.16 5.42 8.74
N PRO A 253 12.94 5.94 8.66
CA PRO A 253 12.33 6.34 7.40
C PRO A 253 12.85 7.70 6.92
N VAL A 254 13.26 7.77 5.65
CA VAL A 254 13.47 8.99 4.88
C VAL A 254 12.41 9.04 3.80
N VAL A 255 11.55 10.05 3.82
CA VAL A 255 10.35 10.08 2.98
C VAL A 255 10.08 11.47 2.40
N THR A 256 9.33 11.52 1.29
CA THR A 256 8.79 12.80 0.82
C THR A 256 7.62 13.25 1.70
N GLU A 257 7.43 14.56 1.84
CA GLU A 257 6.28 15.14 2.54
C GLU A 257 5.03 15.15 1.65
N ARG A 258 4.67 13.99 1.09
CA ARG A 258 3.59 13.87 0.10
C ARG A 258 2.58 12.80 0.48
N THR A 259 1.32 13.10 0.16
CA THR A 259 0.21 12.14 0.21
C THR A 259 0.04 11.47 1.59
N ALA A 260 0.03 10.14 1.69
CA ALA A 260 -0.13 9.45 2.97
C ALA A 260 1.18 9.26 3.77
N LEU A 261 2.35 9.64 3.22
CA LEU A 261 3.64 9.38 3.90
C LEU A 261 3.78 10.12 5.25
N PRO A 262 3.40 11.42 5.38
CA PRO A 262 3.42 12.11 6.67
C PRO A 262 2.49 11.46 7.70
N GLU A 263 1.35 10.93 7.27
CA GLU A 263 0.39 10.25 8.12
C GLU A 263 0.96 8.94 8.69
N VAL A 264 1.75 8.22 7.89
CA VAL A 264 2.39 6.95 8.31
C VAL A 264 3.61 7.21 9.19
N VAL A 265 4.49 8.14 8.80
CA VAL A 265 5.77 8.38 9.47
C VAL A 265 5.64 9.27 10.71
N GLY A 266 4.79 10.29 10.67
CA GLY A 266 4.69 11.28 11.77
C GLY A 266 6.04 11.93 12.06
N ASN A 267 6.42 12.00 13.32
CA ASN A 267 7.69 12.57 13.78
C ASN A 267 8.84 11.56 13.90
N THR A 268 8.67 10.35 13.37
CA THR A 268 9.65 9.25 13.52
C THR A 268 10.63 9.12 12.36
N GLY A 269 10.56 9.99 11.37
CA GLY A 269 11.42 9.98 10.19
C GLY A 269 12.00 11.34 9.84
N ILE A 270 12.57 11.41 8.64
CA ILE A 270 13.14 12.62 8.05
C ILE A 270 12.43 12.87 6.73
N TYR A 271 12.07 14.12 6.47
CA TYR A 271 11.32 14.52 5.29
C TYR A 271 12.20 15.25 4.28
N VAL A 272 11.98 14.96 3.00
CA VAL A 272 12.72 15.57 1.89
C VAL A 272 11.77 16.02 0.77
N PRO A 273 12.16 17.01 -0.04
CA PRO A 273 11.44 17.34 -1.26
C PRO A 273 11.46 16.15 -2.24
N TYR A 274 10.42 16.07 -3.07
CA TYR A 274 10.38 15.04 -4.13
C TYR A 274 11.42 15.36 -5.21
N ASN A 275 12.19 14.33 -5.61
CA ASN A 275 13.19 14.37 -6.67
C ASN A 275 14.35 15.37 -6.40
N ASP A 276 14.76 15.46 -5.14
CA ASP A 276 15.91 16.28 -4.71
C ASP A 276 17.01 15.34 -4.18
N GLU A 277 18.06 15.15 -4.97
CA GLU A 277 19.15 14.23 -4.69
C GLU A 277 20.01 14.70 -3.51
N GLU A 278 20.33 15.99 -3.46
CA GLU A 278 21.17 16.57 -2.39
C GLU A 278 20.46 16.56 -1.03
N ALA A 279 19.18 16.99 -1.00
CA ALA A 279 18.38 16.91 0.22
C ALA A 279 18.20 15.47 0.67
N THR A 280 18.03 14.53 -0.27
CA THR A 280 17.94 13.10 0.02
C THR A 280 19.25 12.57 0.62
N ALA A 281 20.39 12.92 0.07
CA ALA A 281 21.69 12.51 0.61
C ALA A 281 21.89 13.01 2.05
N LYS A 282 21.69 14.29 2.31
CA LYS A 282 21.78 14.89 3.67
C LYS A 282 20.85 14.20 4.67
N ALA A 283 19.61 13.93 4.26
CA ALA A 283 18.62 13.24 5.11
C ALA A 283 19.03 11.78 5.40
N ILE A 284 19.63 11.09 4.44
CA ILE A 284 20.14 9.72 4.64
C ILE A 284 21.31 9.73 5.61
N GLU A 285 22.26 10.65 5.51
CA GLU A 285 23.38 10.80 6.46
C GLU A 285 22.88 11.02 7.89
N GLU A 286 21.90 11.93 8.08
CA GLU A 286 21.23 12.14 9.37
C GLU A 286 20.56 10.85 9.85
N ALA A 287 19.87 10.14 8.96
CA ALA A 287 19.16 8.91 9.30
C ALA A 287 20.12 7.77 9.71
N LEU A 288 21.28 7.65 9.07
CA LEU A 288 22.29 6.65 9.37
C LEU A 288 22.87 6.78 10.80
N SER A 289 22.93 7.99 11.34
CA SER A 289 23.36 8.28 12.73
C SER A 289 22.21 8.36 13.73
N SER A 290 20.95 8.30 13.26
CA SER A 290 19.77 8.52 14.09
C SER A 290 19.32 7.29 14.86
N ALA A 291 18.80 7.50 16.08
CA ALA A 291 18.11 6.47 16.89
C ALA A 291 16.58 6.39 16.64
N LYS A 292 16.04 7.10 15.64
CA LYS A 292 14.59 7.15 15.36
C LYS A 292 13.97 5.81 14.98
N GLY A 293 14.77 4.80 14.57
CA GLY A 293 14.26 3.49 14.17
C GLY A 293 13.43 2.78 15.24
N LYS A 294 13.77 2.91 16.52
CA LYS A 294 12.96 2.38 17.63
C LYS A 294 11.59 3.05 17.69
N LYS A 295 11.55 4.38 17.63
CA LYS A 295 10.28 5.15 17.61
C LYS A 295 9.44 4.84 16.36
N ALA A 296 10.09 4.61 15.21
CA ALA A 296 9.39 4.21 13.99
C ALA A 296 8.68 2.86 14.15
N ARG A 297 9.34 1.86 14.78
CA ARG A 297 8.72 0.58 15.13
C ARG A 297 7.55 0.76 16.10
N GLU A 298 7.75 1.44 17.20
CA GLU A 298 6.70 1.70 18.22
C GLU A 298 5.46 2.33 17.57
N ARG A 299 5.66 3.26 16.64
CA ARG A 299 4.56 3.88 15.89
C ARG A 299 3.77 2.85 15.07
N VAL A 300 4.44 1.92 14.38
CA VAL A 300 3.76 0.86 13.63
C VAL A 300 2.98 -0.07 14.56
N GLU A 301 3.56 -0.48 15.66
CA GLU A 301 2.92 -1.34 16.66
C GLU A 301 1.63 -0.72 17.21
N ILE A 302 1.67 0.58 17.52
CA ILE A 302 0.54 1.31 18.10
C ILE A 302 -0.55 1.60 17.06
N HIS A 303 -0.17 2.04 15.86
CA HIS A 303 -1.12 2.61 14.90
C HIS A 303 -1.46 1.69 13.73
N PHE A 304 -0.56 0.79 13.33
CA PHE A 304 -0.65 0.06 12.06
C PHE A 304 -0.44 -1.46 12.22
N SER A 305 -0.53 -2.00 13.44
CA SER A 305 -0.41 -3.45 13.64
C SER A 305 -1.56 -4.21 12.99
N GLY A 306 -1.29 -5.45 12.55
CA GLY A 306 -2.33 -6.34 12.02
C GLY A 306 -3.48 -6.57 13.00
N LYS A 307 -3.16 -6.63 14.31
CA LYS A 307 -4.17 -6.73 15.38
C LYS A 307 -5.10 -5.52 15.43
N LYS A 308 -4.56 -4.31 15.24
CA LYS A 308 -5.37 -3.09 15.17
C LYS A 308 -6.31 -3.10 13.96
N ARG A 309 -5.79 -3.46 12.77
CA ARG A 309 -6.63 -3.62 11.58
C ARG A 309 -7.75 -4.65 11.81
N GLU A 310 -7.44 -5.80 12.41
CA GLU A 310 -8.44 -6.82 12.75
C GLU A 310 -9.57 -6.24 13.62
N ILE A 311 -9.23 -5.54 14.70
CA ILE A 311 -10.22 -4.92 15.61
C ILE A 311 -11.09 -3.89 14.85
N GLU A 312 -10.48 -3.02 14.05
CA GLU A 312 -11.21 -1.96 13.32
C GLU A 312 -12.07 -2.55 12.21
N LEU A 313 -11.58 -3.54 11.48
CA LEU A 313 -12.34 -4.23 10.44
C LEU A 313 -13.57 -4.96 11.01
N LEU A 314 -13.42 -5.66 12.15
CA LEU A 314 -14.54 -6.32 12.82
C LEU A 314 -15.58 -5.32 13.36
N LYS A 315 -15.15 -4.15 13.83
CA LYS A 315 -16.08 -3.06 14.19
C LYS A 315 -16.87 -2.58 12.98
N ALA A 316 -16.21 -2.35 11.85
CA ALA A 316 -16.87 -1.90 10.62
C ALA A 316 -17.89 -2.95 10.11
N VAL A 317 -17.54 -4.24 10.15
CA VAL A 317 -18.45 -5.33 9.79
C VAL A 317 -19.67 -5.38 10.72
N LYS A 318 -19.49 -5.20 12.03
CA LYS A 318 -20.61 -5.17 13.00
C LYS A 318 -21.52 -3.95 12.80
N MET A 319 -20.99 -2.82 12.35
CA MET A 319 -21.79 -1.62 12.06
C MET A 319 -22.75 -1.79 10.89
N ILE A 320 -22.38 -2.61 9.90
CA ILE A 320 -23.19 -2.84 8.70
C ILE A 320 -24.20 -4.00 8.89
N ALA A 321 -23.93 -4.89 9.85
CA ALA A 321 -24.78 -6.03 10.15
C ALA A 321 -26.02 -5.67 11.01
N LYS A 322 -26.03 -4.46 11.57
CA LYS A 322 -27.20 -3.84 12.25
C LYS A 322 -28.07 -3.08 11.26
#